data_1aa1589c37296b463ca305c8af15e403
#
_entry.id   1aa1589c37296b463ca305c8af15e403
#
_cell.length_a   1.000
_cell.length_b   1.000
_cell.length_c   1.000
_cell.angle_alpha   90.00
_cell.angle_beta   90.00
_cell.angle_gamma   90.00
#
_symmetry.space_group_name_H-M   'P 1'
#
loop_
_entity.id
_entity.type
_entity.pdbx_description
1 polymer ?
#
loop_
_entity_poly.entity_id
_entity_poly.type
_entity_poly.pdbx_seq_one_letter_code
_entity_poly.pdbx_strand_id
1 'polypeptide(L)'
;MAFCKAHANVAGVLLPKVESAAQVAVVAATGKGIWPIIESAKGLLAVAEIAHAPQVQRLSFGGLDLALDLNLSSHTPAAQFALDQARLALIVHSRAAGLVAPLDGVHPAIDDPEGLRRSIRHAYEMGFAGALCIHPRQVAVIHAAMAPSAEDLAWAQRVVDAGAHGAGAYQIDGQMVDAPVLLRAQRLLAQL
;
A
#
# COMPACT_ATOMS: atom_id res chain seq x y z
N MET A 1 11.33 -15.38 17.18
CA MET A 1 11.57 -14.19 18.02
C MET A 1 13.05 -14.02 18.38
N ALA A 2 13.68 -14.98 19.05
CA ALA A 2 15.11 -14.88 19.43
C ALA A 2 16.04 -14.63 18.24
N PHE A 3 15.82 -15.31 17.11
CA PHE A 3 16.57 -15.11 15.87
C PHE A 3 16.52 -13.65 15.39
N CYS A 4 15.30 -13.08 15.24
CA CYS A 4 15.15 -11.69 14.77
C CYS A 4 15.86 -10.68 15.69
N LYS A 5 15.80 -10.91 17.00
CA LYS A 5 16.47 -10.04 17.98
C LYS A 5 17.99 -10.14 17.90
N ALA A 6 18.54 -11.34 17.70
CA ALA A 6 19.97 -11.63 17.71
C ALA A 6 20.68 -11.16 16.42
N HIS A 7 19.96 -10.95 15.31
CA HIS A 7 20.58 -10.67 14.01
C HIS A 7 20.38 -9.20 13.61
N ALA A 8 21.47 -8.44 13.60
CA ALA A 8 21.46 -7.00 13.23
C ALA A 8 20.96 -6.77 11.79
N ASN A 9 21.23 -7.70 10.87
CA ASN A 9 20.85 -7.60 9.47
C ASN A 9 19.33 -7.81 9.23
N VAL A 10 18.56 -8.23 10.25
CA VAL A 10 17.09 -8.28 10.17
C VAL A 10 16.57 -6.88 10.45
N ALA A 11 16.15 -6.17 9.42
CA ALA A 11 15.62 -4.82 9.52
C ALA A 11 14.16 -4.78 10.03
N GLY A 12 13.35 -5.79 9.67
CA GLY A 12 11.94 -5.84 10.03
C GLY A 12 11.37 -7.24 9.95
N VAL A 13 10.12 -7.38 10.36
CA VAL A 13 9.36 -8.63 10.38
C VAL A 13 8.04 -8.44 9.64
N LEU A 14 7.82 -9.22 8.60
CA LEU A 14 6.52 -9.39 8.00
C LEU A 14 5.74 -10.39 8.84
N LEU A 15 4.66 -9.96 9.50
CA LEU A 15 3.91 -10.77 10.46
C LEU A 15 2.57 -11.20 9.86
N PRO A 16 2.42 -12.49 9.50
CA PRO A 16 1.17 -13.00 8.95
C PRO A 16 0.11 -13.24 10.03
N LYS A 17 -1.14 -13.38 9.61
CA LYS A 17 -2.28 -13.78 10.43
C LYS A 17 -2.50 -12.89 11.66
N VAL A 18 -2.31 -11.58 11.50
CA VAL A 18 -2.48 -10.64 12.61
C VAL A 18 -3.96 -10.32 12.80
N GLU A 19 -4.44 -10.56 14.00
CA GLU A 19 -5.84 -10.36 14.39
C GLU A 19 -6.01 -9.47 15.65
N SER A 20 -4.90 -8.98 16.21
CA SER A 20 -4.94 -8.09 17.38
C SER A 20 -3.63 -7.31 17.57
N ALA A 21 -3.71 -6.15 18.21
CA ALA A 21 -2.54 -5.40 18.65
C ALA A 21 -1.66 -6.18 19.65
N ALA A 22 -2.27 -7.07 20.43
CA ALA A 22 -1.52 -7.92 21.38
C ALA A 22 -0.53 -8.87 20.68
N GLN A 23 -0.91 -9.45 19.54
CA GLN A 23 0.02 -10.27 18.73
C GLN A 23 1.20 -9.42 18.21
N VAL A 24 0.94 -8.20 17.79
CA VAL A 24 1.98 -7.26 17.34
C VAL A 24 2.91 -6.91 18.49
N ALA A 25 2.38 -6.61 19.67
CA ALA A 25 3.16 -6.25 20.84
C ALA A 25 4.18 -7.34 21.25
N VAL A 26 3.82 -8.62 21.09
CA VAL A 26 4.75 -9.73 21.31
C VAL A 26 5.96 -9.65 20.37
N VAL A 27 5.74 -9.28 19.09
CA VAL A 27 6.83 -9.16 18.11
C VAL A 27 7.60 -7.85 18.30
N ALA A 28 6.94 -6.79 18.75
CA ALA A 28 7.55 -5.49 19.03
C ALA A 28 8.68 -5.57 20.08
N ALA A 29 8.63 -6.56 20.99
CA ALA A 29 9.70 -6.84 21.93
C ALA A 29 11.05 -7.23 21.29
N THR A 30 11.08 -7.49 19.97
CA THR A 30 12.34 -7.66 19.20
C THR A 30 13.07 -6.36 18.92
N GLY A 31 12.38 -5.21 19.00
CA GLY A 31 12.88 -3.90 18.61
C GLY A 31 12.95 -3.69 17.09
N LYS A 32 12.40 -4.62 16.29
CA LYS A 32 12.39 -4.56 14.83
C LYS A 32 11.10 -3.91 14.31
N GLY A 33 11.17 -3.27 13.15
CA GLY A 33 9.98 -2.79 12.44
C GLY A 33 9.04 -3.95 12.10
N ILE A 34 7.73 -3.73 12.19
CA ILE A 34 6.73 -4.76 11.95
C ILE A 34 5.82 -4.33 10.79
N TRP A 35 5.58 -5.27 9.88
CA TRP A 35 4.66 -5.14 8.77
C TRP A 35 3.59 -6.23 8.91
N PRO A 36 2.49 -5.97 9.66
CA PRO A 36 1.42 -6.93 9.84
C PRO A 36 0.66 -7.17 8.54
N ILE A 37 0.35 -8.43 8.25
CA ILE A 37 -0.51 -8.81 7.12
C ILE A 37 -1.93 -8.95 7.66
N ILE A 38 -2.83 -8.14 7.09
CA ILE A 38 -4.27 -8.17 7.37
C ILE A 38 -4.92 -9.08 6.33
N GLU A 39 -5.34 -10.26 6.78
CA GLU A 39 -5.76 -11.35 5.90
C GLU A 39 -6.88 -12.21 6.48
N SER A 40 -7.58 -11.68 7.50
CA SER A 40 -8.79 -12.27 8.06
C SER A 40 -9.81 -11.20 8.45
N ALA A 41 -11.07 -11.59 8.57
CA ALA A 41 -12.15 -10.71 9.04
C ALA A 41 -11.84 -10.09 10.41
N LYS A 42 -11.30 -10.90 11.35
CA LYS A 42 -10.88 -10.41 12.66
C LYS A 42 -9.76 -9.39 12.58
N GLY A 43 -8.75 -9.66 11.75
CA GLY A 43 -7.65 -8.72 11.50
C GLY A 43 -8.16 -7.42 10.89
N LEU A 44 -9.11 -7.49 9.98
CA LEU A 44 -9.73 -6.31 9.35
C LEU A 44 -10.52 -5.50 10.38
N LEU A 45 -11.28 -6.13 11.27
CA LEU A 45 -12.00 -5.44 12.36
C LEU A 45 -11.05 -4.80 13.36
N ALA A 46 -9.88 -5.40 13.62
CA ALA A 46 -8.88 -4.89 14.55
C ALA A 46 -7.85 -3.95 13.89
N VAL A 47 -7.99 -3.63 12.61
CA VAL A 47 -6.96 -2.89 11.84
C VAL A 47 -6.60 -1.54 12.45
N ALA A 48 -7.55 -0.85 13.07
CA ALA A 48 -7.30 0.42 13.76
C ALA A 48 -6.31 0.26 14.92
N GLU A 49 -6.50 -0.75 15.76
CA GLU A 49 -5.63 -1.04 16.90
C GLU A 49 -4.27 -1.57 16.44
N ILE A 50 -4.27 -2.43 15.42
CA ILE A 50 -3.05 -2.98 14.82
C ILE A 50 -2.18 -1.88 14.24
N ALA A 51 -2.78 -0.91 13.53
CA ALA A 51 -2.05 0.18 12.92
C ALA A 51 -1.34 1.09 13.95
N HIS A 52 -1.89 1.23 15.15
CA HIS A 52 -1.30 2.01 16.23
C HIS A 52 -0.40 1.19 17.17
N ALA A 53 -0.24 -0.11 16.92
CA ALA A 53 0.59 -0.96 17.77
C ALA A 53 2.09 -0.60 17.66
N PRO A 54 2.87 -0.84 18.73
CA PRO A 54 4.30 -0.49 18.75
C PRO A 54 5.08 -1.13 17.60
N GLN A 55 6.03 -0.37 17.04
CA GLN A 55 6.93 -0.82 15.95
C GLN A 55 6.24 -1.11 14.61
N VAL A 56 4.93 -0.92 14.47
CA VAL A 56 4.28 -0.99 13.16
C VAL A 56 4.74 0.17 12.30
N GLN A 57 5.23 -0.14 11.11
CA GLN A 57 5.72 0.85 10.13
C GLN A 57 4.81 0.93 8.91
N ARG A 58 4.19 -0.20 8.55
CA ARG A 58 3.39 -0.34 7.34
C ARG A 58 2.44 -1.52 7.49
N LEU A 59 1.21 -1.38 7.02
CA LEU A 59 0.28 -2.50 6.88
C LEU A 59 0.54 -3.24 5.54
N SER A 60 0.22 -4.52 5.51
CA SER A 60 0.23 -5.34 4.30
C SER A 60 -1.12 -6.04 4.14
N PHE A 61 -1.57 -6.19 2.91
CA PHE A 61 -2.85 -6.81 2.59
C PHE A 61 -2.67 -8.27 2.17
N GLY A 62 -3.43 -9.18 2.76
CA GLY A 62 -3.45 -10.60 2.41
C GLY A 62 -4.75 -11.02 1.74
N GLY A 63 -4.98 -10.53 0.50
CA GLY A 63 -6.26 -10.66 -0.20
C GLY A 63 -6.70 -12.10 -0.48
N LEU A 64 -5.77 -13.03 -0.69
CA LEU A 64 -6.10 -14.43 -0.96
C LEU A 64 -6.70 -15.12 0.27
N ASP A 65 -6.04 -14.96 1.42
CA ASP A 65 -6.50 -15.52 2.69
C ASP A 65 -7.78 -14.84 3.16
N LEU A 66 -7.89 -13.51 3.01
CA LEU A 66 -9.12 -12.78 3.34
C LEU A 66 -10.30 -13.22 2.47
N ALA A 67 -10.09 -13.45 1.17
CA ALA A 67 -11.15 -13.94 0.29
C ALA A 67 -11.66 -15.32 0.72
N LEU A 68 -10.74 -16.19 1.17
CA LEU A 68 -11.07 -17.50 1.71
C LEU A 68 -11.84 -17.39 3.03
N ASP A 69 -11.36 -16.56 3.96
CA ASP A 69 -11.97 -16.36 5.28
C ASP A 69 -13.40 -15.78 5.17
N LEU A 70 -13.63 -14.87 4.20
CA LEU A 70 -14.93 -14.29 3.91
C LEU A 70 -15.80 -15.14 2.99
N ASN A 71 -15.34 -16.32 2.55
CA ASN A 71 -16.02 -17.19 1.60
C ASN A 71 -16.46 -16.49 0.30
N LEU A 72 -15.57 -15.63 -0.25
CA LEU A 72 -15.84 -14.89 -1.47
C LEU A 72 -15.72 -15.80 -2.71
N SER A 73 -16.59 -15.59 -3.68
CA SER A 73 -16.49 -16.27 -4.98
C SER A 73 -15.32 -15.73 -5.79
N SER A 74 -14.40 -16.61 -6.21
CA SER A 74 -13.19 -16.21 -6.94
C SER A 74 -13.53 -15.51 -8.27
N HIS A 75 -12.74 -14.48 -8.59
CA HIS A 75 -12.77 -13.77 -9.89
C HIS A 75 -14.13 -13.12 -10.26
N THR A 76 -14.93 -12.74 -9.27
CA THR A 76 -16.19 -12.02 -9.52
C THR A 76 -16.05 -10.53 -9.21
N PRO A 77 -16.82 -9.63 -9.89
CA PRO A 77 -16.85 -8.22 -9.54
C PRO A 77 -17.25 -7.95 -8.08
N ALA A 78 -18.17 -8.77 -7.53
CA ALA A 78 -18.61 -8.66 -6.15
C ALA A 78 -17.50 -8.98 -5.15
N ALA A 79 -16.71 -10.03 -5.40
CA ALA A 79 -15.54 -10.35 -4.59
C ALA A 79 -14.47 -9.26 -4.68
N GLN A 80 -14.20 -8.74 -5.88
CA GLN A 80 -13.26 -7.62 -6.06
C GLN A 80 -13.72 -6.40 -5.27
N PHE A 81 -15.00 -6.05 -5.35
CA PHE A 81 -15.56 -4.94 -4.56
C PHE A 81 -15.36 -5.14 -3.04
N ALA A 82 -15.64 -6.35 -2.53
CA ALA A 82 -15.43 -6.65 -1.11
C ALA A 82 -13.95 -6.51 -0.69
N LEU A 83 -13.02 -7.01 -1.51
CA LEU A 83 -11.58 -6.87 -1.28
C LEU A 83 -11.12 -5.42 -1.37
N ASP A 84 -11.72 -4.61 -2.25
CA ASP A 84 -11.40 -3.19 -2.36
C ASP A 84 -11.88 -2.38 -1.15
N GLN A 85 -12.99 -2.77 -0.50
CA GLN A 85 -13.39 -2.19 0.79
C GLN A 85 -12.34 -2.48 1.87
N ALA A 86 -11.79 -3.70 1.91
CA ALA A 86 -10.72 -4.03 2.84
C ALA A 86 -9.43 -3.25 2.52
N ARG A 87 -9.05 -3.11 1.24
CA ARG A 87 -7.93 -2.26 0.82
C ARG A 87 -8.11 -0.81 1.27
N LEU A 88 -9.32 -0.25 1.06
CA LEU A 88 -9.64 1.11 1.50
C LEU A 88 -9.47 1.25 3.01
N ALA A 89 -9.92 0.28 3.81
CA ALA A 89 -9.73 0.30 5.25
C ALA A 89 -8.23 0.36 5.63
N LEU A 90 -7.37 -0.44 4.99
CA LEU A 90 -5.92 -0.39 5.24
C LEU A 90 -5.32 0.99 4.91
N ILE A 91 -5.73 1.60 3.81
CA ILE A 91 -5.26 2.94 3.42
C ILE A 91 -5.65 3.97 4.46
N VAL A 92 -6.94 3.98 4.86
CA VAL A 92 -7.49 4.94 5.83
C VAL A 92 -6.78 4.80 7.17
N HIS A 93 -6.67 3.57 7.70
CA HIS A 93 -6.03 3.33 8.99
C HIS A 93 -4.52 3.56 8.97
N SER A 94 -3.82 3.20 7.88
CA SER A 94 -2.41 3.56 7.70
C SER A 94 -2.22 5.08 7.77
N ARG A 95 -3.09 5.81 7.08
CA ARG A 95 -3.00 7.29 7.05
C ARG A 95 -3.32 7.92 8.39
N ALA A 96 -4.37 7.44 9.08
CA ALA A 96 -4.76 7.92 10.41
C ALA A 96 -3.68 7.66 11.47
N ALA A 97 -2.98 6.53 11.37
CA ALA A 97 -1.90 6.16 12.28
C ALA A 97 -0.53 6.78 11.89
N GLY A 98 -0.45 7.59 10.82
CA GLY A 98 0.81 8.20 10.37
C GLY A 98 1.79 7.20 9.75
N LEU A 99 1.34 6.02 9.36
CA LEU A 99 2.17 5.01 8.71
C LEU A 99 2.46 5.38 7.25
N VAL A 100 3.50 4.78 6.68
CA VAL A 100 3.70 4.82 5.23
C VAL A 100 2.61 4.01 4.51
N ALA A 101 2.35 4.30 3.24
CA ALA A 101 1.31 3.65 2.47
C ALA A 101 1.45 2.11 2.46
N PRO A 102 0.34 1.35 2.52
CA PRO A 102 0.37 -0.11 2.67
C PRO A 102 0.93 -0.83 1.43
N LEU A 103 1.26 -2.12 1.61
CA LEU A 103 1.61 -3.04 0.52
C LEU A 103 0.40 -3.92 0.19
N ASP A 104 0.14 -4.10 -1.11
CA ASP A 104 -0.83 -5.09 -1.58
C ASP A 104 -0.29 -6.52 -1.47
N GLY A 105 -1.17 -7.49 -1.61
CA GLY A 105 -0.88 -8.91 -1.53
C GLY A 105 -0.11 -9.45 -2.73
N VAL A 106 0.11 -10.75 -2.70
CA VAL A 106 0.79 -11.48 -3.78
C VAL A 106 -0.16 -11.76 -4.95
N HIS A 107 0.39 -11.80 -6.16
CA HIS A 107 -0.29 -12.34 -7.33
C HIS A 107 0.15 -13.80 -7.54
N PRO A 108 -0.76 -14.79 -7.43
CA PRO A 108 -0.38 -16.19 -7.38
C PRO A 108 0.07 -16.77 -8.72
N ALA A 109 -0.39 -16.20 -9.84
CA ALA A 109 -0.04 -16.66 -11.18
C ALA A 109 1.32 -16.08 -11.61
N ILE A 110 2.39 -16.88 -11.48
CA ILE A 110 3.77 -16.45 -11.80
C ILE A 110 3.93 -16.13 -13.28
N ASP A 111 3.25 -16.88 -14.15
CA ASP A 111 3.35 -16.76 -15.60
C ASP A 111 2.25 -15.87 -16.22
N ASP A 112 1.58 -15.01 -15.40
CA ASP A 112 0.61 -14.01 -15.86
C ASP A 112 1.09 -12.58 -15.55
N PRO A 113 2.06 -12.04 -16.29
CA PRO A 113 2.57 -10.70 -16.08
C PRO A 113 1.52 -9.61 -16.35
N GLU A 114 0.56 -9.84 -17.25
CA GLU A 114 -0.50 -8.87 -17.54
C GLU A 114 -1.55 -8.81 -16.44
N GLY A 115 -1.94 -9.95 -15.86
CA GLY A 115 -2.80 -9.99 -14.69
C GLY A 115 -2.13 -9.31 -13.48
N LEU A 116 -0.85 -9.60 -13.26
CA LEU A 116 -0.06 -8.91 -12.24
C LEU A 116 -0.05 -7.41 -12.47
N ARG A 117 0.25 -6.93 -13.69
CA ARG A 117 0.29 -5.50 -14.02
C ARG A 117 -1.04 -4.82 -13.72
N ARG A 118 -2.17 -5.41 -14.14
CA ARG A 118 -3.50 -4.87 -13.87
C ARG A 118 -3.79 -4.80 -12.37
N SER A 119 -3.48 -5.86 -11.62
CA SER A 119 -3.68 -5.91 -10.17
C SER A 119 -2.86 -4.83 -9.45
N ILE A 120 -1.58 -4.71 -9.79
CA ILE A 120 -0.69 -3.72 -9.20
C ILE A 120 -1.11 -2.30 -9.54
N ARG A 121 -1.49 -2.04 -10.79
CA ARG A 121 -1.97 -0.71 -11.20
C ARG A 121 -3.22 -0.31 -10.44
N HIS A 122 -4.17 -1.23 -10.29
CA HIS A 122 -5.39 -1.04 -9.50
C HIS A 122 -5.06 -0.67 -8.04
N ALA A 123 -4.21 -1.45 -7.38
CA ALA A 123 -3.81 -1.17 -6.00
C ALA A 123 -3.06 0.18 -5.85
N TYR A 124 -2.18 0.50 -6.79
CA TYR A 124 -1.47 1.77 -6.84
C TYR A 124 -2.43 2.96 -6.96
N GLU A 125 -3.40 2.87 -7.85
CA GLU A 125 -4.44 3.89 -8.06
C GLU A 125 -5.33 4.06 -6.83
N MET A 126 -5.51 3.01 -6.02
CA MET A 126 -6.15 3.11 -4.71
C MET A 126 -5.29 3.78 -3.64
N GLY A 127 -3.95 3.82 -3.79
CA GLY A 127 -3.03 4.46 -2.85
C GLY A 127 -2.05 3.51 -2.15
N PHE A 128 -1.88 2.29 -2.64
CA PHE A 128 -0.83 1.37 -2.17
C PHE A 128 0.54 1.78 -2.73
N ALA A 129 1.62 1.50 -1.99
CA ALA A 129 2.97 1.89 -2.38
C ALA A 129 3.84 0.71 -2.82
N GLY A 130 3.27 -0.46 -3.02
CA GLY A 130 3.98 -1.66 -3.44
C GLY A 130 3.10 -2.89 -3.31
N ALA A 131 3.70 -4.04 -3.56
CA ALA A 131 3.07 -5.33 -3.34
C ALA A 131 4.08 -6.37 -2.87
N LEU A 132 3.60 -7.38 -2.18
CA LEU A 132 4.37 -8.58 -1.90
C LEU A 132 4.51 -9.41 -3.19
N CYS A 133 5.66 -10.02 -3.40
CA CYS A 133 5.87 -10.90 -4.54
C CYS A 133 6.44 -12.26 -4.11
N ILE A 134 6.08 -13.30 -4.85
CA ILE A 134 6.47 -14.69 -4.58
C ILE A 134 7.49 -15.21 -5.58
N HIS A 135 7.84 -14.42 -6.60
CA HIS A 135 8.81 -14.81 -7.61
C HIS A 135 9.62 -13.59 -8.11
N PRO A 136 10.94 -13.72 -8.32
CA PRO A 136 11.78 -12.60 -8.78
C PRO A 136 11.34 -11.96 -10.11
N ARG A 137 10.74 -12.72 -11.02
CA ARG A 137 10.19 -12.18 -12.29
C ARG A 137 9.10 -11.13 -12.07
N GLN A 138 8.40 -11.15 -10.95
CA GLN A 138 7.34 -10.20 -10.63
C GLN A 138 7.87 -8.81 -10.30
N VAL A 139 9.10 -8.70 -9.81
CA VAL A 139 9.68 -7.43 -9.34
C VAL A 139 9.69 -6.37 -10.44
N ALA A 140 10.21 -6.71 -11.63
CA ALA A 140 10.28 -5.75 -12.74
C ALA A 140 8.88 -5.31 -13.22
N VAL A 141 7.91 -6.24 -13.23
CA VAL A 141 6.51 -5.93 -13.61
C VAL A 141 5.88 -4.99 -12.59
N ILE A 142 6.09 -5.22 -11.29
CA ILE A 142 5.57 -4.38 -10.22
C ILE A 142 6.14 -2.97 -10.34
N HIS A 143 7.45 -2.82 -10.47
CA HIS A 143 8.09 -1.52 -10.63
C HIS A 143 7.55 -0.77 -11.86
N ALA A 144 7.46 -1.43 -13.01
CA ALA A 144 6.94 -0.81 -14.23
C ALA A 144 5.45 -0.41 -14.10
N ALA A 145 4.64 -1.22 -13.40
CA ALA A 145 3.22 -0.92 -13.20
C ALA A 145 2.98 0.26 -12.25
N MET A 146 3.91 0.54 -11.34
CA MET A 146 3.82 1.63 -10.36
C MET A 146 4.50 2.91 -10.82
N ALA A 147 5.30 2.86 -11.88
CA ALA A 147 5.96 4.04 -12.39
C ALA A 147 4.92 5.08 -12.89
N PRO A 148 5.09 6.38 -12.55
CA PRO A 148 4.29 7.44 -13.14
C PRO A 148 4.43 7.44 -14.66
N SER A 149 3.34 7.77 -15.37
CA SER A 149 3.42 7.93 -16.81
C SER A 149 4.20 9.20 -17.20
N ALA A 150 4.73 9.25 -18.42
CA ALA A 150 5.37 10.47 -18.93
C ALA A 150 4.39 11.66 -18.95
N GLU A 151 3.10 11.40 -19.18
CA GLU A 151 2.05 12.41 -19.16
C GLU A 151 1.81 12.94 -17.73
N ASP A 152 1.72 12.05 -16.73
CA ASP A 152 1.60 12.42 -15.32
C ASP A 152 2.79 13.28 -14.86
N LEU A 153 4.00 12.90 -15.24
CA LEU A 153 5.21 13.66 -14.91
C LEU A 153 5.23 15.04 -15.59
N ALA A 154 4.88 15.11 -16.87
CA ALA A 154 4.81 16.36 -17.59
C ALA A 154 3.73 17.29 -17.00
N TRP A 155 2.57 16.75 -16.64
CA TRP A 155 1.54 17.50 -15.93
C TRP A 155 2.04 17.99 -14.56
N ALA A 156 2.65 17.11 -13.77
CA ALA A 156 3.17 17.46 -12.44
C ALA A 156 4.23 18.57 -12.51
N GLN A 157 5.11 18.52 -13.51
CA GLN A 157 6.13 19.57 -13.72
C GLN A 157 5.47 20.91 -14.02
N ARG A 158 4.49 20.96 -14.95
CA ARG A 158 3.76 22.22 -15.26
C ARG A 158 3.07 22.80 -14.04
N VAL A 159 2.45 21.94 -13.21
CA VAL A 159 1.77 22.35 -11.96
C VAL A 159 2.76 22.97 -10.97
N VAL A 160 3.92 22.33 -10.77
CA VAL A 160 4.94 22.81 -9.82
C VAL A 160 5.57 24.11 -10.33
N ASP A 161 5.90 24.20 -11.61
CA ASP A 161 6.51 25.40 -12.21
C ASP A 161 5.58 26.63 -12.12
N ALA A 162 4.29 26.43 -12.39
CA ALA A 162 3.30 27.50 -12.26
C ALA A 162 3.08 27.92 -10.81
N GLY A 163 3.09 26.96 -9.86
CA GLY A 163 2.99 27.23 -8.43
C GLY A 163 4.16 28.04 -7.84
N ALA A 164 5.33 27.96 -8.45
CA ALA A 164 6.49 28.75 -8.04
C ALA A 164 6.34 30.27 -8.29
N HIS A 165 5.43 30.67 -9.16
CA HIS A 165 5.25 32.06 -9.60
C HIS A 165 4.04 32.78 -8.99
N GLY A 166 3.27 32.15 -8.10
CA GLY A 166 2.06 32.75 -7.53
C GLY A 166 1.63 32.17 -6.17
N ALA A 167 1.23 33.05 -5.25
CA ALA A 167 0.56 32.68 -4.03
C ALA A 167 -0.96 32.67 -4.29
N GLY A 168 -1.57 31.49 -4.35
CA GLY A 168 -3.02 31.35 -4.48
C GLY A 168 -3.45 30.27 -5.48
N ALA A 169 -4.77 30.11 -5.63
CA ALA A 169 -5.30 29.19 -6.64
C ALA A 169 -5.10 29.76 -8.05
N TYR A 170 -4.67 28.94 -8.97
CA TYR A 170 -4.45 29.26 -10.39
C TYR A 170 -5.07 28.20 -11.30
N GLN A 171 -5.01 28.38 -12.61
CA GLN A 171 -5.63 27.47 -13.56
C GLN A 171 -4.58 26.90 -14.53
N ILE A 172 -4.59 25.58 -14.72
CA ILE A 172 -3.82 24.86 -15.72
C ILE A 172 -4.77 23.95 -16.50
N ASP A 173 -4.71 23.97 -17.82
CA ASP A 173 -5.52 23.14 -18.72
C ASP A 173 -7.03 23.21 -18.40
N GLY A 174 -7.51 24.40 -17.98
CA GLY A 174 -8.92 24.60 -17.61
C GLY A 174 -9.31 24.09 -16.21
N GLN A 175 -8.38 23.55 -15.44
CA GLN A 175 -8.62 23.03 -14.10
C GLN A 175 -8.00 23.95 -13.04
N MET A 176 -8.72 24.13 -11.92
CA MET A 176 -8.21 24.87 -10.78
C MET A 176 -7.09 24.06 -10.11
N VAL A 177 -5.99 24.74 -9.84
CA VAL A 177 -4.85 24.21 -9.07
C VAL A 177 -4.80 24.94 -7.74
N ASP A 178 -4.98 24.18 -6.68
CA ASP A 178 -4.87 24.61 -5.28
C ASP A 178 -3.79 23.84 -4.54
N ALA A 179 -3.65 24.02 -3.25
CA ALA A 179 -2.64 23.35 -2.44
C ALA A 179 -2.69 21.82 -2.50
N PRO A 180 -3.85 21.13 -2.46
CA PRO A 180 -3.95 19.69 -2.67
C PRO A 180 -3.41 19.22 -4.02
N VAL A 181 -3.72 19.94 -5.10
CA VAL A 181 -3.26 19.60 -6.45
C VAL A 181 -1.74 19.78 -6.58
N LEU A 182 -1.21 20.89 -6.05
CA LEU A 182 0.23 21.12 -5.98
C LEU A 182 0.97 20.03 -5.21
N LEU A 183 0.43 19.63 -4.04
CA LEU A 183 1.00 18.55 -3.25
C LEU A 183 1.00 17.20 -3.98
N ARG A 184 -0.07 16.91 -4.76
CA ARG A 184 -0.13 15.72 -5.62
C ARG A 184 0.96 15.75 -6.67
N ALA A 185 1.15 16.86 -7.35
CA ALA A 185 2.19 17.03 -8.37
C ALA A 185 3.60 16.84 -7.79
N GLN A 186 3.88 17.45 -6.63
CA GLN A 186 5.16 17.28 -5.93
C GLN A 186 5.43 15.83 -5.55
N ARG A 187 4.40 15.09 -5.11
CA ARG A 187 4.54 13.66 -4.79
C ARG A 187 4.83 12.79 -6.00
N LEU A 188 4.26 13.12 -7.16
CA LEU A 188 4.55 12.41 -8.41
C LEU A 188 6.02 12.60 -8.82
N LEU A 189 6.53 13.84 -8.78
CA LEU A 189 7.93 14.13 -9.11
C LEU A 189 8.92 13.52 -8.10
N ALA A 190 8.54 13.36 -6.85
CA ALA A 190 9.39 12.75 -5.83
C ALA A 190 9.53 11.21 -5.97
N GLN A 191 8.87 10.59 -6.95
CA GLN A 191 8.99 9.16 -7.26
C GLN A 191 10.10 8.84 -8.29
N LEU A 192 10.70 9.87 -8.87
CA LEU A 192 11.87 9.76 -9.77
C LEU A 192 13.16 9.53 -9.00
#